data_f46cb04d1b5d1b58a7b148a69eb4e6f9
#
_entry.id   f46cb04d1b5d1b58a7b148a69eb4e6f9
#
_cell.length_a   1.000
_cell.length_b   1.000
_cell.length_c   1.000
_cell.angle_alpha   90.00
_cell.angle_beta   90.00
_cell.angle_gamma   90.00
#
_symmetry.space_group_name_H-M   'P 1'
#
loop_
_entity.id
_entity.type
_entity.pdbx_description
1 polymer ?
#
loop_
_entity_poly.entity_id
_entity_poly.type
_entity_poly.pdbx_seq_one_letter_code
_entity_poly.pdbx_strand_id
1 'polypeptide(L)'
;MPKSLVDTIGFQLIQLIERVMVRYSPHGDVLFFDTDEFPWTKTLENNWEEIRNELDAVLENRSALPNFQDISEDQTSITDDDQWKTFFLYGFGHKAESNCARCPKTTKLVEQIPGMKTAFFSILAPGKHIPAHRGPYKGVMRYHLGLKVPQQAENCRIRVGDEYRHWKEGKGIMFDDTHQHEVWNDTDEERVVLFLDIVRPFDPPVGAINRGLIKLISMSPFVTKAKENQEKWEKRHQQAQATNGAAKVAAGKV
;
A
#
# COMPACT_ATOMS: atom_id res chain seq x y z
N MET A 1 23.61 12.28 -1.65
CA MET A 1 24.33 12.72 -2.86
C MET A 1 23.65 13.97 -3.41
N PRO A 2 24.34 14.99 -3.94
CA PRO A 2 23.67 16.11 -4.58
C PRO A 2 22.85 15.59 -5.76
N LYS A 3 21.54 15.93 -5.80
CA LYS A 3 20.65 15.60 -6.92
C LYS A 3 21.24 16.18 -8.20
N SER A 4 21.25 15.41 -9.29
CA SER A 4 21.72 15.92 -10.59
C SER A 4 20.85 17.10 -11.04
N LEU A 5 21.38 17.97 -11.90
CA LEU A 5 20.60 19.08 -12.48
C LEU A 5 19.35 18.54 -13.21
N VAL A 6 19.49 17.39 -13.86
CA VAL A 6 18.40 16.69 -14.56
C VAL A 6 17.30 16.23 -13.58
N ASP A 7 17.67 15.68 -12.41
CA ASP A 7 16.71 15.29 -11.38
C ASP A 7 15.96 16.52 -10.82
N THR A 8 16.66 17.64 -10.66
CA THR A 8 16.06 18.89 -10.17
C THR A 8 15.06 19.46 -11.18
N ILE A 9 15.40 19.51 -12.46
CA ILE A 9 14.50 19.99 -13.53
C ILE A 9 13.30 19.05 -13.67
N GLY A 10 13.52 17.74 -13.65
CA GLY A 10 12.47 16.74 -13.71
C GLY A 10 11.47 16.90 -12.54
N PHE A 11 11.97 17.11 -11.33
CA PHE A 11 11.13 17.33 -10.15
C PHE A 11 10.31 18.63 -10.24
N GLN A 12 10.91 19.73 -10.72
CA GLN A 12 10.19 21.00 -10.93
C GLN A 12 9.08 20.88 -11.98
N LEU A 13 9.34 20.12 -13.06
CA LEU A 13 8.34 19.87 -14.09
C LEU A 13 7.16 19.04 -13.54
N ILE A 14 7.44 18.01 -12.76
CA ILE A 14 6.40 17.20 -12.08
C ILE A 14 5.55 18.11 -11.18
N GLN A 15 6.16 18.95 -10.36
CA GLN A 15 5.42 19.88 -9.50
C GLN A 15 4.56 20.89 -10.30
N LEU A 16 5.02 21.34 -11.45
CA LEU A 16 4.22 22.21 -12.31
C LEU A 16 2.99 21.46 -12.87
N ILE A 17 3.19 20.22 -13.32
CA ILE A 17 2.10 19.36 -13.78
C ILE A 17 1.10 19.12 -12.64
N GLU A 18 1.57 18.81 -11.45
CA GLU A 18 0.72 18.59 -10.26
C GLU A 18 -0.13 19.83 -9.94
N ARG A 19 0.43 21.04 -10.00
CA ARG A 19 -0.31 22.30 -9.81
C ARG A 19 -1.43 22.49 -10.85
N VAL A 20 -1.18 22.10 -12.09
CA VAL A 20 -2.21 22.13 -13.13
C VAL A 20 -3.30 21.08 -12.84
N MET A 21 -2.90 19.86 -12.47
CA MET A 21 -3.84 18.78 -12.17
C MET A 21 -4.80 19.12 -11.02
N VAL A 22 -4.30 19.81 -9.98
CA VAL A 22 -5.13 20.26 -8.83
C VAL A 22 -6.32 21.10 -9.28
N ARG A 23 -6.16 21.96 -10.30
CA ARG A 23 -7.24 22.81 -10.82
C ARG A 23 -8.39 22.01 -11.47
N TYR A 24 -8.13 20.78 -11.86
CA TYR A 24 -9.10 19.85 -12.44
C TYR A 24 -9.50 18.73 -11.47
N SER A 25 -9.10 18.83 -10.21
CA SER A 25 -9.50 17.90 -9.17
C SER A 25 -10.82 18.36 -8.54
N PRO A 26 -11.89 17.56 -8.56
CA PRO A 26 -13.13 17.89 -7.88
C PRO A 26 -12.96 18.04 -6.36
N HIS A 27 -11.88 17.44 -5.80
CA HIS A 27 -11.56 17.49 -4.37
C HIS A 27 -10.50 18.55 -4.00
N GLY A 28 -9.97 19.30 -4.99
CA GLY A 28 -8.92 20.32 -4.75
C GLY A 28 -7.57 19.74 -4.32
N ASP A 29 -6.78 20.56 -3.63
CA ASP A 29 -5.48 20.21 -3.06
C ASP A 29 -5.61 19.99 -1.55
N VAL A 30 -6.06 18.82 -1.17
CA VAL A 30 -6.33 18.45 0.22
C VAL A 30 -5.28 17.48 0.74
N LEU A 31 -4.98 17.55 2.03
CA LEU A 31 -4.09 16.59 2.69
C LEU A 31 -4.80 15.25 2.90
N PHE A 32 -6.04 15.32 3.38
CA PHE A 32 -6.90 14.16 3.59
C PHE A 32 -8.20 14.34 2.82
N PHE A 33 -8.65 13.28 2.16
CA PHE A 33 -9.95 13.24 1.48
C PHE A 33 -11.04 12.81 2.45
N ASP A 34 -12.24 13.33 2.27
CA ASP A 34 -13.42 12.82 2.95
C ASP A 34 -13.78 11.45 2.38
N THR A 35 -13.68 10.40 3.19
CA THR A 35 -14.01 9.04 2.76
C THR A 35 -15.48 8.86 2.40
N ASP A 36 -16.38 9.69 2.91
CA ASP A 36 -17.82 9.62 2.61
C ASP A 36 -18.14 10.01 1.16
N GLU A 37 -17.24 10.74 0.48
CA GLU A 37 -17.38 11.06 -0.94
C GLU A 37 -17.12 9.85 -1.86
N PHE A 38 -16.62 8.72 -1.31
CA PHE A 38 -16.25 7.51 -2.05
C PHE A 38 -17.04 6.29 -1.55
N PRO A 39 -18.19 5.95 -2.16
CA PRO A 39 -19.08 4.89 -1.65
C PRO A 39 -18.43 3.52 -1.43
N TRP A 40 -17.37 3.20 -2.18
CA TRP A 40 -16.63 1.94 -2.03
C TRP A 40 -15.90 1.83 -0.68
N THR A 41 -15.58 2.94 -0.02
CA THR A 41 -14.95 2.94 1.33
C THR A 41 -15.88 2.30 2.35
N LYS A 42 -17.18 2.60 2.28
CA LYS A 42 -18.20 1.99 3.15
C LYS A 42 -18.32 0.49 2.92
N THR A 43 -18.16 0.03 1.66
CA THR A 43 -18.15 -1.41 1.37
C THR A 43 -16.98 -2.10 2.06
N LEU A 44 -15.78 -1.51 2.04
CA LEU A 44 -14.62 -2.06 2.76
C LEU A 44 -14.81 -1.99 4.28
N GLU A 45 -15.27 -0.85 4.80
CA GLU A 45 -15.51 -0.67 6.24
C GLU A 45 -16.55 -1.65 6.78
N ASN A 46 -17.63 -1.91 6.03
CA ASN A 46 -18.67 -2.85 6.44
C ASN A 46 -18.23 -4.33 6.37
N ASN A 47 -17.16 -4.64 5.67
CA ASN A 47 -16.62 -5.99 5.52
C ASN A 47 -15.24 -6.15 6.18
N TRP A 48 -14.83 -5.21 7.03
CA TRP A 48 -13.48 -5.18 7.59
C TRP A 48 -13.14 -6.42 8.43
N GLU A 49 -14.11 -7.01 9.14
CA GLU A 49 -13.90 -8.24 9.93
C GLU A 49 -13.60 -9.43 9.04
N GLU A 50 -14.25 -9.56 7.88
CA GLU A 50 -13.93 -10.61 6.91
C GLU A 50 -12.52 -10.45 6.33
N ILE A 51 -12.13 -9.20 6.02
CA ILE A 51 -10.77 -8.86 5.58
C ILE A 51 -9.77 -9.18 6.68
N ARG A 52 -10.10 -8.85 7.93
CA ARG A 52 -9.27 -9.14 9.10
C ARG A 52 -9.09 -10.63 9.32
N ASN A 53 -10.11 -11.43 9.18
CA ASN A 53 -10.02 -12.89 9.33
C ASN A 53 -9.08 -13.52 8.29
N GLU A 54 -9.10 -13.04 7.05
CA GLU A 54 -8.14 -13.48 6.02
C GLU A 54 -6.71 -13.00 6.32
N LEU A 55 -6.56 -11.79 6.83
CA LEU A 55 -5.26 -11.27 7.30
C LEU A 55 -4.71 -12.13 8.45
N ASP A 56 -5.52 -12.51 9.43
CA ASP A 56 -5.07 -13.30 10.57
C ASP A 56 -4.49 -14.65 10.12
N ALA A 57 -5.10 -15.30 9.12
CA ALA A 57 -4.54 -16.50 8.49
C ALA A 57 -3.22 -16.24 7.73
N VAL A 58 -3.03 -15.05 7.16
CA VAL A 58 -1.75 -14.64 6.56
C VAL A 58 -0.68 -14.47 7.63
N LEU A 59 -1.04 -13.88 8.78
CA LEU A 59 -0.13 -13.57 9.89
C LEU A 59 0.36 -14.82 10.65
N GLU A 60 -0.29 -15.98 10.52
CA GLU A 60 0.24 -17.24 11.06
C GLU A 60 1.66 -17.54 10.57
N ASN A 61 2.02 -17.06 9.39
CA ASN A 61 3.35 -17.19 8.80
C ASN A 61 4.05 -15.83 8.61
N ARG A 62 3.87 -14.90 9.55
CA ARG A 62 4.36 -13.52 9.48
C ARG A 62 5.87 -13.43 9.16
N SER A 63 6.68 -14.28 9.78
CA SER A 63 8.15 -14.27 9.59
C SER A 63 8.57 -14.57 8.16
N ALA A 64 7.74 -15.28 7.40
CA ALA A 64 8.01 -15.62 6.01
C ALA A 64 7.57 -14.52 5.02
N LEU A 65 6.85 -13.47 5.49
CA LEU A 65 6.43 -12.38 4.63
C LEU A 65 7.64 -11.52 4.21
N PRO A 66 7.64 -10.98 2.97
CA PRO A 66 8.72 -10.12 2.50
C PRO A 66 8.68 -8.77 3.19
N ASN A 67 9.84 -8.14 3.35
CA ASN A 67 9.91 -6.74 3.70
C ASN A 67 9.50 -5.89 2.50
N PHE A 68 9.05 -4.66 2.73
CA PHE A 68 8.59 -3.81 1.63
C PHE A 68 9.72 -3.51 0.63
N GLN A 69 10.93 -3.26 1.10
CA GLN A 69 12.10 -3.02 0.27
C GLN A 69 12.54 -4.25 -0.54
N ASP A 70 12.19 -5.47 -0.12
CA ASP A 70 12.47 -6.69 -0.88
C ASP A 70 11.61 -6.79 -2.16
N ILE A 71 10.44 -6.16 -2.14
CA ILE A 71 9.53 -6.08 -3.29
C ILE A 71 9.81 -4.83 -4.11
N SER A 72 9.90 -3.67 -3.45
CA SER A 72 10.07 -2.35 -4.06
C SER A 72 11.37 -1.71 -3.60
N GLU A 73 12.42 -1.84 -4.42
CA GLU A 73 13.80 -1.47 -4.06
C GLU A 73 13.97 0.03 -3.71
N ASP A 74 13.13 0.93 -4.24
CA ASP A 74 13.20 2.37 -3.90
C ASP A 74 12.72 2.66 -2.48
N GLN A 75 12.04 1.72 -1.83
CA GLN A 75 11.66 1.85 -0.44
C GLN A 75 12.85 1.74 0.53
N THR A 76 14.03 1.31 0.03
CA THR A 76 15.29 1.31 0.82
C THR A 76 15.67 2.68 1.36
N SER A 77 15.16 3.76 0.77
CA SER A 77 15.36 5.13 1.27
C SER A 77 14.59 5.44 2.56
N ILE A 78 13.55 4.67 2.90
CA ILE A 78 12.66 4.90 4.05
C ILE A 78 12.54 3.69 4.96
N THR A 79 13.00 2.53 4.52
CA THR A 79 13.06 1.31 5.35
C THR A 79 14.15 0.36 4.81
N ASP A 80 15.02 -0.12 5.71
CA ASP A 80 16.13 -1.05 5.40
C ASP A 80 16.20 -2.22 6.40
N ASP A 81 15.19 -2.34 7.27
CA ASP A 81 15.05 -3.37 8.29
C ASP A 81 13.92 -4.36 8.00
N ASP A 82 13.62 -5.27 8.92
CA ASP A 82 12.56 -6.28 8.82
C ASP A 82 11.25 -5.87 9.53
N GLN A 83 11.11 -4.59 9.87
CA GLN A 83 10.01 -4.06 10.67
C GLN A 83 8.80 -3.61 9.83
N TRP A 84 8.92 -3.54 8.50
CA TRP A 84 7.82 -3.25 7.60
C TRP A 84 7.62 -4.39 6.60
N LYS A 85 6.67 -5.28 6.90
CA LYS A 85 6.34 -6.41 6.04
C LYS A 85 5.10 -6.15 5.20
N THR A 86 5.03 -6.85 4.06
CA THR A 86 3.93 -6.67 3.10
C THR A 86 3.39 -8.01 2.61
N PHE A 87 2.09 -8.00 2.25
CA PHE A 87 1.46 -9.13 1.57
C PHE A 87 0.63 -8.57 0.41
N PHE A 88 1.22 -8.58 -0.79
CA PHE A 88 0.60 -7.99 -1.97
C PHE A 88 -0.51 -8.85 -2.54
N LEU A 89 -1.66 -8.24 -2.83
CA LEU A 89 -2.75 -8.77 -3.65
C LEU A 89 -2.65 -8.20 -5.06
N TYR A 90 -2.39 -6.89 -5.17
CA TYR A 90 -2.18 -6.17 -6.42
C TYR A 90 -1.02 -5.17 -6.29
N GLY A 91 -0.19 -5.09 -7.33
CA GLY A 91 0.84 -4.06 -7.47
C GLY A 91 0.77 -3.40 -8.85
N PHE A 92 0.41 -2.11 -8.92
CA PHE A 92 0.26 -1.35 -10.17
C PHE A 92 -0.64 -2.03 -11.23
N GLY A 93 -1.70 -2.72 -10.78
CA GLY A 93 -2.64 -3.45 -11.62
C GLY A 93 -2.24 -4.90 -11.95
N HIS A 94 -1.07 -5.36 -11.50
CA HIS A 94 -0.66 -6.77 -11.60
C HIS A 94 -1.18 -7.56 -10.39
N LYS A 95 -1.88 -8.64 -10.67
CA LYS A 95 -2.45 -9.54 -9.66
C LYS A 95 -1.40 -10.52 -9.14
N ALA A 96 -1.29 -10.67 -7.82
CA ALA A 96 -0.53 -11.72 -7.17
C ALA A 96 -1.45 -12.94 -6.97
N GLU A 97 -1.54 -13.82 -7.97
CA GLU A 97 -2.58 -14.86 -8.04
C GLU A 97 -2.60 -15.77 -6.81
N SER A 98 -1.44 -16.20 -6.33
CA SER A 98 -1.37 -17.11 -5.19
C SER A 98 -1.79 -16.42 -3.88
N ASN A 99 -1.44 -15.15 -3.72
CA ASN A 99 -1.85 -14.37 -2.55
C ASN A 99 -3.34 -14.04 -2.60
N CYS A 100 -3.87 -13.69 -3.77
CA CYS A 100 -5.30 -13.47 -3.98
C CYS A 100 -6.13 -14.73 -3.68
N ALA A 101 -5.63 -15.91 -4.05
CA ALA A 101 -6.29 -17.19 -3.73
C ALA A 101 -6.33 -17.48 -2.22
N ARG A 102 -5.40 -16.93 -1.42
CA ARG A 102 -5.40 -17.03 0.04
C ARG A 102 -6.35 -16.05 0.71
N CYS A 103 -6.71 -14.94 0.03
CA CYS A 103 -7.58 -13.88 0.54
C CYS A 103 -8.73 -13.60 -0.47
N PRO A 104 -9.59 -14.59 -0.77
CA PRO A 104 -10.57 -14.48 -1.85
C PRO A 104 -11.65 -13.42 -1.60
N LYS A 105 -12.06 -13.19 -0.35
CA LYS A 105 -13.04 -12.16 0.00
C LYS A 105 -12.45 -10.76 -0.13
N THR A 106 -11.26 -10.54 0.41
CA THR A 106 -10.52 -9.27 0.27
C THR A 106 -10.28 -8.97 -1.21
N THR A 107 -9.84 -9.97 -1.98
CA THR A 107 -9.61 -9.84 -3.42
C THR A 107 -10.87 -9.39 -4.15
N LYS A 108 -12.00 -10.06 -3.90
CA LYS A 108 -13.29 -9.68 -4.51
C LYS A 108 -13.72 -8.25 -4.16
N LEU A 109 -13.48 -7.82 -2.92
CA LEU A 109 -13.82 -6.46 -2.47
C LEU A 109 -12.95 -5.41 -3.17
N VAL A 110 -11.63 -5.60 -3.23
CA VAL A 110 -10.72 -4.62 -3.85
C VAL A 110 -10.87 -4.57 -5.37
N GLU A 111 -11.27 -5.66 -6.02
CA GLU A 111 -11.56 -5.71 -7.47
C GLU A 111 -12.78 -4.84 -7.86
N GLN A 112 -13.69 -4.57 -6.92
CA GLN A 112 -14.86 -3.72 -7.16
C GLN A 112 -14.55 -2.22 -7.05
N ILE A 113 -13.35 -1.84 -6.58
CA ILE A 113 -12.98 -0.43 -6.39
C ILE A 113 -12.60 0.19 -7.74
N PRO A 114 -13.32 1.24 -8.19
CA PRO A 114 -13.01 1.90 -9.45
C PRO A 114 -11.60 2.49 -9.45
N GLY A 115 -10.76 2.07 -10.38
CA GLY A 115 -9.41 2.61 -10.54
C GLY A 115 -8.37 2.12 -9.54
N MET A 116 -8.66 1.08 -8.75
CA MET A 116 -7.67 0.44 -7.87
C MET A 116 -6.45 -0.02 -8.69
N LYS A 117 -5.26 0.25 -8.18
CA LYS A 117 -3.96 -0.10 -8.79
C LYS A 117 -3.09 -0.95 -7.90
N THR A 118 -3.08 -0.65 -6.61
CA THR A 118 -2.27 -1.35 -5.62
C THR A 118 -3.16 -1.75 -4.45
N ALA A 119 -3.02 -2.98 -3.97
CA ALA A 119 -3.70 -3.48 -2.78
C ALA A 119 -2.78 -4.46 -2.04
N PHE A 120 -2.47 -4.20 -0.77
CA PHE A 120 -1.67 -5.10 0.04
C PHE A 120 -1.93 -4.90 1.54
N PHE A 121 -1.67 -5.91 2.34
CA PHE A 121 -1.58 -5.74 3.78
C PHE A 121 -0.22 -5.14 4.13
N SER A 122 -0.24 -3.96 4.76
CA SER A 122 0.93 -3.24 5.26
C SER A 122 1.05 -3.48 6.76
N ILE A 123 2.08 -4.22 7.16
CA ILE A 123 2.30 -4.71 8.52
C ILE A 123 3.49 -3.96 9.11
N LEU A 124 3.22 -3.09 10.06
CA LEU A 124 4.22 -2.25 10.71
C LEU A 124 4.47 -2.75 12.13
N ALA A 125 5.70 -3.15 12.39
CA ALA A 125 6.10 -3.70 13.69
C ALA A 125 6.03 -2.65 14.82
N PRO A 126 6.03 -3.09 16.09
CA PRO A 126 6.24 -2.23 17.25
C PRO A 126 7.49 -1.36 17.11
N GLY A 127 7.38 -0.10 17.51
CA GLY A 127 8.50 0.86 17.50
C GLY A 127 8.94 1.34 16.10
N LYS A 128 8.28 0.89 15.01
CA LYS A 128 8.70 1.28 13.66
C LYS A 128 8.31 2.72 13.34
N HIS A 129 9.30 3.47 12.88
CA HIS A 129 9.15 4.80 12.29
C HIS A 129 9.43 4.73 10.77
N ILE A 130 8.52 5.28 9.97
CA ILE A 130 8.71 5.53 8.55
C ILE A 130 8.99 7.04 8.41
N PRO A 131 10.22 7.43 8.02
CA PRO A 131 10.62 8.84 8.00
C PRO A 131 9.84 9.65 6.95
N ALA A 132 9.87 10.96 7.11
CA ALA A 132 9.18 11.89 6.24
C ALA A 132 9.59 11.71 4.77
N HIS A 133 8.62 11.42 3.93
CA HIS A 133 8.79 11.20 2.49
C HIS A 133 7.55 11.69 1.73
N ARG A 134 7.61 11.63 0.42
CA ARG A 134 6.46 11.93 -0.44
C ARG A 134 6.34 10.89 -1.56
N GLY A 135 5.11 10.66 -1.99
CA GLY A 135 4.82 9.88 -3.20
C GLY A 135 5.30 10.60 -4.47
N PRO A 136 5.57 9.85 -5.54
CA PRO A 136 6.18 10.38 -6.74
C PRO A 136 5.22 11.18 -7.64
N TYR A 137 3.90 10.95 -7.54
CA TYR A 137 2.96 11.46 -8.53
C TYR A 137 1.53 11.63 -7.98
N LYS A 138 0.93 12.81 -8.20
CA LYS A 138 -0.39 13.25 -7.71
C LYS A 138 -1.59 12.59 -8.41
N GLY A 139 -1.37 11.65 -9.29
CA GLY A 139 -2.41 10.96 -10.05
C GLY A 139 -3.11 9.82 -9.32
N VAL A 140 -2.71 9.51 -8.09
CA VAL A 140 -3.32 8.50 -7.22
C VAL A 140 -3.75 9.11 -5.89
N MET A 141 -4.67 8.44 -5.22
CA MET A 141 -5.04 8.68 -3.82
C MET A 141 -4.68 7.42 -3.04
N ARG A 142 -4.22 7.59 -1.81
CA ARG A 142 -3.88 6.49 -0.91
C ARG A 142 -4.94 6.31 0.15
N TYR A 143 -5.39 5.06 0.31
CA TYR A 143 -6.37 4.69 1.32
C TYR A 143 -5.82 3.60 2.22
N HIS A 144 -5.98 3.77 3.52
CA HIS A 144 -5.64 2.79 4.55
C HIS A 144 -6.89 2.41 5.34
N LEU A 145 -7.32 1.15 5.27
CA LEU A 145 -8.31 0.60 6.20
C LEU A 145 -7.59 -0.01 7.41
N GLY A 146 -7.89 0.46 8.61
CA GLY A 146 -7.38 -0.12 9.84
C GLY A 146 -7.91 -1.54 10.05
N LEU A 147 -7.02 -2.54 10.12
CA LEU A 147 -7.38 -3.94 10.34
C LEU A 147 -6.92 -4.43 11.71
N LYS A 148 -5.72 -4.06 12.12
CA LYS A 148 -5.16 -4.32 13.45
C LYS A 148 -4.50 -3.04 13.91
N VAL A 149 -5.07 -2.44 14.94
CA VAL A 149 -4.60 -1.13 15.44
C VAL A 149 -4.25 -1.29 16.92
N PRO A 150 -3.07 -0.82 17.35
CA PRO A 150 -2.68 -0.85 18.75
C PRO A 150 -3.72 -0.24 19.67
N GLN A 151 -3.85 -0.77 20.89
CA GLN A 151 -4.77 -0.22 21.89
C GLN A 151 -4.46 1.24 22.24
N GLN A 152 -3.16 1.59 22.29
CA GLN A 152 -2.69 2.99 22.45
C GLN A 152 -2.66 3.69 21.07
N ALA A 153 -3.82 3.82 20.44
CA ALA A 153 -3.95 4.32 19.06
C ALA A 153 -3.36 5.73 18.87
N GLU A 154 -3.32 6.57 19.92
CA GLU A 154 -2.72 7.92 19.90
C GLU A 154 -1.20 7.89 19.64
N ASN A 155 -0.52 6.79 20.00
CA ASN A 155 0.89 6.57 19.75
C ASN A 155 1.17 5.92 18.38
N CYS A 156 0.11 5.56 17.64
CA CYS A 156 0.20 5.03 16.30
C CYS A 156 -0.48 5.99 15.32
N ARG A 157 0.31 6.81 14.61
CA ARG A 157 -0.18 7.98 13.86
C ARG A 157 0.49 8.15 12.51
N ILE A 158 -0.21 8.84 11.63
CA ILE A 158 0.31 9.37 10.38
C ILE A 158 0.21 10.91 10.41
N ARG A 159 1.26 11.58 9.95
CA ARG A 159 1.26 13.00 9.61
C ARG A 159 1.26 13.14 8.10
N VAL A 160 0.40 13.99 7.57
CA VAL A 160 0.40 14.42 6.17
C VAL A 160 0.40 15.95 6.16
N GLY A 161 1.42 16.57 5.57
CA GLY A 161 1.64 18.00 5.74
C GLY A 161 1.84 18.35 7.21
N ASP A 162 0.93 19.12 7.77
CA ASP A 162 0.88 19.53 9.17
C ASP A 162 -0.28 18.89 9.97
N GLU A 163 -1.10 18.04 9.32
CA GLU A 163 -2.21 17.35 9.95
C GLU A 163 -1.85 15.93 10.39
N TYR A 164 -2.36 15.53 11.57
CA TYR A 164 -2.20 14.18 12.13
C TYR A 164 -3.51 13.41 12.11
N ARG A 165 -3.44 12.10 11.83
CA ARG A 165 -4.55 11.15 11.95
C ARG A 165 -4.08 9.88 12.65
N HIS A 166 -5.04 9.21 13.29
CA HIS A 166 -4.86 7.94 13.99
C HIS A 166 -5.75 6.88 13.33
N TRP A 167 -5.22 5.67 13.14
CA TRP A 167 -6.03 4.59 12.63
C TRP A 167 -7.03 4.10 13.68
N LYS A 168 -8.14 3.56 13.19
CA LYS A 168 -9.15 2.83 13.98
C LYS A 168 -9.52 1.57 13.21
N GLU A 169 -9.73 0.46 13.91
CA GLU A 169 -10.18 -0.78 13.27
C GLU A 169 -11.52 -0.57 12.58
N GLY A 170 -11.64 -1.11 11.36
CA GLY A 170 -12.82 -0.96 10.52
C GLY A 170 -13.04 0.44 9.95
N LYS A 171 -12.08 1.38 10.10
CA LYS A 171 -12.19 2.74 9.57
C LYS A 171 -11.07 3.07 8.60
N GLY A 172 -11.44 3.82 7.58
CA GLY A 172 -10.55 4.27 6.53
C GLY A 172 -9.96 5.64 6.77
N ILE A 173 -8.71 5.83 6.35
CA ILE A 173 -8.06 7.12 6.18
C ILE A 173 -7.65 7.23 4.72
N MET A 174 -8.04 8.32 4.04
CA MET A 174 -7.64 8.57 2.65
C MET A 174 -6.88 9.89 2.56
N PHE A 175 -5.74 9.87 1.88
CA PHE A 175 -4.85 11.03 1.81
C PHE A 175 -4.11 11.13 0.48
N ASP A 176 -3.61 12.33 0.20
CA ASP A 176 -2.72 12.63 -0.91
C ASP A 176 -1.26 12.41 -0.47
N ASP A 177 -0.67 11.31 -0.91
CA ASP A 177 0.69 10.92 -0.52
C ASP A 177 1.78 11.79 -1.17
N THR A 178 1.43 12.68 -2.09
CA THR A 178 2.38 13.65 -2.66
C THR A 178 2.69 14.80 -1.71
N HIS A 179 1.89 15.00 -0.67
CA HIS A 179 2.31 15.81 0.47
C HIS A 179 3.30 15.04 1.32
N GLN A 180 4.25 15.75 1.94
CA GLN A 180 5.21 15.12 2.84
C GLN A 180 4.46 14.42 3.97
N HIS A 181 4.68 13.12 4.11
CA HIS A 181 4.01 12.32 5.13
C HIS A 181 4.99 11.41 5.87
N GLU A 182 4.61 11.03 7.08
CA GLU A 182 5.45 10.35 8.04
C GLU A 182 4.59 9.48 8.95
N VAL A 183 5.09 8.30 9.37
CA VAL A 183 4.32 7.33 10.14
C VAL A 183 5.11 6.86 11.34
N TRP A 184 4.46 6.82 12.50
CA TRP A 184 4.99 6.27 13.75
C TRP A 184 4.07 5.17 14.28
N ASN A 185 4.68 4.10 14.73
CA ASN A 185 4.07 3.10 15.60
C ASN A 185 4.88 3.05 16.89
N ASP A 186 4.70 4.05 17.75
CA ASP A 186 5.39 4.19 19.04
C ASP A 186 4.69 3.34 20.12
N THR A 187 4.29 2.10 19.76
CA THR A 187 3.62 1.15 20.65
C THR A 187 4.37 -0.19 20.66
N ASP A 188 3.95 -1.12 21.52
CA ASP A 188 4.45 -2.48 21.63
C ASP A 188 3.62 -3.50 20.83
N GLU A 189 2.65 -3.03 20.04
CA GLU A 189 1.77 -3.84 19.21
C GLU A 189 1.98 -3.56 17.70
N GLU A 190 1.65 -4.53 16.84
CA GLU A 190 1.67 -4.34 15.39
C GLU A 190 0.50 -3.48 14.92
N ARG A 191 0.77 -2.60 13.95
CA ARG A 191 -0.27 -1.93 13.16
C ARG A 191 -0.37 -2.60 11.79
N VAL A 192 -1.57 -3.06 11.41
CA VAL A 192 -1.84 -3.58 10.07
C VAL A 192 -2.98 -2.82 9.42
N VAL A 193 -2.76 -2.38 8.20
CA VAL A 193 -3.79 -1.77 7.35
C VAL A 193 -3.89 -2.51 6.01
N LEU A 194 -5.09 -2.54 5.43
CA LEU A 194 -5.22 -2.74 3.99
C LEU A 194 -4.86 -1.42 3.32
N PHE A 195 -3.76 -1.44 2.59
CA PHE A 195 -3.21 -0.31 1.86
C PHE A 195 -3.67 -0.37 0.41
N LEU A 196 -4.25 0.73 -0.09
CA LEU A 196 -4.70 0.83 -1.47
C LEU A 196 -4.16 2.11 -2.12
N ASP A 197 -3.75 2.01 -3.40
CA ASP A 197 -3.60 3.16 -4.29
C ASP A 197 -4.68 3.10 -5.36
N ILE A 198 -5.42 4.20 -5.50
CA ILE A 198 -6.55 4.34 -6.40
C ILE A 198 -6.30 5.51 -7.36
N VAL A 199 -6.67 5.36 -8.62
CA VAL A 199 -6.58 6.46 -9.60
C VAL A 199 -7.40 7.65 -9.12
N ARG A 200 -6.75 8.79 -8.95
CA ARG A 200 -7.41 10.04 -8.56
C ARG A 200 -8.33 10.52 -9.68
N PRO A 201 -9.59 10.85 -9.39
CA PRO A 201 -10.49 11.44 -10.36
C PRO A 201 -10.06 12.89 -10.67
N PHE A 202 -10.10 13.23 -11.95
CA PHE A 202 -9.94 14.59 -12.43
C PHE A 202 -10.97 14.87 -13.53
N ASP A 203 -11.38 16.12 -13.64
CA ASP A 203 -12.22 16.57 -14.74
C ASP A 203 -11.49 16.45 -16.10
N PRO A 204 -12.26 16.31 -17.21
CA PRO A 204 -11.67 16.33 -18.54
C PRO A 204 -10.95 17.66 -18.85
N PRO A 205 -9.81 17.62 -19.63
CA PRO A 205 -9.21 16.44 -20.23
C PRO A 205 -8.21 15.70 -19.30
N VAL A 206 -7.91 16.28 -18.12
CA VAL A 206 -6.83 15.82 -17.22
C VAL A 206 -7.09 14.39 -16.72
N GLY A 207 -8.32 13.99 -16.48
CA GLY A 207 -8.65 12.62 -16.09
C GLY A 207 -8.25 11.57 -17.14
N ALA A 208 -8.38 11.87 -18.43
CA ALA A 208 -7.94 10.98 -19.48
C ALA A 208 -6.40 10.90 -19.57
N ILE A 209 -5.73 12.04 -19.43
CA ILE A 209 -4.26 12.15 -19.40
C ILE A 209 -3.72 11.38 -18.20
N ASN A 210 -4.30 11.56 -17.00
CA ASN A 210 -3.90 10.85 -15.79
C ASN A 210 -3.96 9.33 -15.97
N ARG A 211 -5.06 8.78 -16.50
CA ARG A 211 -5.19 7.35 -16.78
C ARG A 211 -4.11 6.85 -17.75
N GLY A 212 -3.79 7.66 -18.79
CA GLY A 212 -2.71 7.35 -19.73
C GLY A 212 -1.34 7.32 -19.06
N LEU A 213 -1.03 8.30 -18.21
CA LEU A 213 0.23 8.36 -17.46
C LEU A 213 0.38 7.20 -16.48
N ILE A 214 -0.67 6.85 -15.74
CA ILE A 214 -0.66 5.69 -14.83
C ILE A 214 -0.42 4.39 -15.61
N LYS A 215 -1.01 4.27 -16.81
CA LYS A 215 -0.75 3.12 -17.68
C LYS A 215 0.73 3.06 -18.12
N LEU A 216 1.34 4.19 -18.45
CA LEU A 216 2.77 4.24 -18.77
C LEU A 216 3.64 3.90 -17.55
N ILE A 217 3.31 4.41 -16.38
CA ILE A 217 4.00 4.08 -15.12
C ILE A 217 3.92 2.57 -14.85
N SER A 218 2.76 1.93 -15.06
CA SER A 218 2.59 0.49 -14.86
C SER A 218 3.43 -0.38 -15.80
N MET A 219 3.92 0.19 -16.89
CA MET A 219 4.82 -0.47 -17.85
C MET A 219 6.30 -0.11 -17.62
N SER A 220 6.61 0.68 -16.62
CA SER A 220 7.98 1.12 -16.33
C SER A 220 8.86 -0.04 -15.84
N PRO A 221 10.18 0.04 -16.05
CA PRO A 221 11.13 -0.94 -15.52
C PRO A 221 11.03 -1.11 -14.00
N PHE A 222 10.71 -0.04 -13.29
CA PHE A 222 10.48 -0.02 -11.85
C PHE A 222 9.34 -0.98 -11.44
N VAL A 223 8.16 -0.87 -12.06
CA VAL A 223 7.02 -1.73 -11.78
C VAL A 223 7.30 -3.18 -12.21
N THR A 224 7.96 -3.36 -13.36
CA THR A 224 8.38 -4.68 -13.84
C THR A 224 9.29 -5.37 -12.83
N LYS A 225 10.27 -4.64 -12.27
CA LYS A 225 11.18 -5.18 -11.26
C LYS A 225 10.46 -5.58 -9.97
N ALA A 226 9.56 -4.73 -9.48
CA ALA A 226 8.75 -5.04 -8.29
C ALA A 226 7.89 -6.29 -8.51
N LYS A 227 7.27 -6.44 -9.69
CA LYS A 227 6.54 -7.63 -10.08
C LYS A 227 7.44 -8.89 -10.06
N GLU A 228 8.61 -8.83 -10.69
CA GLU A 228 9.57 -9.95 -10.69
C GLU A 228 10.00 -10.34 -9.26
N ASN A 229 10.24 -9.37 -8.39
CA ASN A 229 10.60 -9.62 -7.01
C ASN A 229 9.46 -10.31 -6.25
N GLN A 230 8.22 -9.87 -6.45
CA GLN A 230 7.01 -10.50 -5.89
C GLN A 230 6.87 -11.96 -6.38
N GLU A 231 6.98 -12.21 -7.68
CA GLU A 231 6.91 -13.57 -8.24
C GLU A 231 8.03 -14.49 -7.72
N LYS A 232 9.25 -13.97 -7.56
CA LYS A 232 10.37 -14.72 -6.97
C LYS A 232 10.09 -15.09 -5.52
N TRP A 233 9.53 -14.14 -4.75
CA TRP A 233 9.15 -14.41 -3.36
C TRP A 233 8.06 -15.48 -3.29
N GLU A 234 6.99 -15.37 -4.08
CA GLU A 234 5.90 -16.36 -4.13
C GLU A 234 6.40 -17.77 -4.42
N LYS A 235 7.26 -17.93 -5.44
CA LYS A 235 7.86 -19.22 -5.80
C LYS A 235 8.66 -19.83 -4.65
N ARG A 236 9.50 -19.03 -3.98
CA ARG A 236 10.28 -19.49 -2.81
C ARG A 236 9.36 -19.91 -1.66
N HIS A 237 8.34 -19.12 -1.40
CA HIS A 237 7.38 -19.39 -0.32
C HIS A 237 6.60 -20.70 -0.57
N GLN A 238 6.12 -20.93 -1.79
CA GLN A 238 5.44 -22.17 -2.18
C GLN A 238 6.37 -23.39 -2.05
N GLN A 239 7.62 -23.29 -2.48
CA GLN A 239 8.61 -24.36 -2.34
C GLN A 239 8.87 -24.69 -0.87
N ALA A 240 9.04 -23.69 -0.02
CA ALA A 240 9.24 -23.88 1.42
C ALA A 240 8.05 -24.56 2.10
N GLN A 241 6.81 -24.17 1.74
CA GLN A 241 5.60 -24.82 2.25
C GLN A 241 5.51 -26.29 1.81
N ALA A 242 5.79 -26.61 0.55
CA ALA A 242 5.78 -27.97 0.03
C ALA A 242 6.79 -28.85 0.77
N THR A 243 8.01 -28.35 1.01
CA THR A 243 9.06 -29.07 1.74
C THR A 243 8.67 -29.32 3.19
N ASN A 244 8.13 -28.31 3.88
CA ASN A 244 7.68 -28.45 5.27
C ASN A 244 6.47 -29.38 5.39
N GLY A 245 5.55 -29.36 4.43
CA GLY A 245 4.41 -30.30 4.36
C GLY A 245 4.87 -31.74 4.17
N ALA A 246 5.82 -31.99 3.27
CA ALA A 246 6.39 -33.31 3.04
C ALA A 246 7.13 -33.86 4.30
N ALA A 247 7.88 -32.99 4.99
CA ALA A 247 8.58 -33.36 6.22
C ALA A 247 7.61 -33.73 7.36
N LYS A 248 6.50 -33.00 7.54
CA LYS A 248 5.46 -33.31 8.52
C LYS A 248 4.76 -34.65 8.24
N VAL A 249 4.47 -34.94 6.97
CA VAL A 249 3.87 -36.23 6.55
C VAL A 249 4.84 -37.40 6.77
N ALA A 250 6.13 -37.19 6.55
CA ALA A 250 7.15 -38.21 6.81
C ALA A 250 7.34 -38.47 8.32
N ALA A 251 7.31 -37.42 9.15
CA ALA A 251 7.45 -37.54 10.61
C ALA A 251 6.21 -38.13 11.32
N GLY A 252 5.02 -38.01 10.74
CA GLY A 252 3.77 -38.57 11.29
C GLY A 252 3.50 -40.03 10.91
N LYS A 253 4.42 -40.70 10.21
CA LYS A 253 4.33 -42.12 9.82
C LYS A 253 5.23 -43.06 10.64
N VAL A 254 5.74 -42.60 11.78
CA VAL A 254 6.55 -43.42 12.72
C VAL A 254 5.72 -43.78 13.93
#